data_10e88eec0f4f8590b674796c4fce216b
#
_entry.id   10e88eec0f4f8590b674796c4fce216b
#
_cell.length_a   1.000
_cell.length_b   1.000
_cell.length_c   1.000
_cell.angle_alpha   90.00
_cell.angle_beta   90.00
_cell.angle_gamma   90.00
#
_symmetry.space_group_name_H-M   'P 1'
#
loop_
_entity.id
_entity.type
_entity.pdbx_description
1 polymer ?
#
loop_
_entity_poly.entity_id
_entity_poly.type
_entity_poly.pdbx_seq_one_letter_code
_entity_poly.pdbx_strand_id
1 'polypeptide(L)'
;MKTPRPLPYHVVPCNEHEGKGMADWNEGYVTDVAYTFGYYSELNPLRSKLALLNRRLHCPDFQTGCELGFGQGVSVNIHAAAGPATWVGTDFNPAHAAFAQELSVAANLGARLFDDSFEQFAARDDLPDFDYIG
;
A
#
# COMPACT_ATOMS: atom_id res chain seq x y z
N MET A 1 0.00 1.59 39.97
CA MET A 1 -0.51 1.35 38.62
C MET A 1 -0.96 2.69 38.06
N LYS A 2 -0.26 3.22 37.04
CA LYS A 2 -0.64 4.50 36.37
C LYS A 2 -1.40 4.16 35.12
N THR A 3 -2.64 4.61 35.02
CA THR A 3 -3.47 4.51 33.78
C THR A 3 -2.86 5.37 32.69
N PRO A 4 -2.76 4.89 31.44
CA PRO A 4 -2.28 5.70 30.34
C PRO A 4 -3.31 6.80 29.98
N ARG A 5 -2.81 8.01 29.70
CA ARG A 5 -3.61 9.14 29.23
C ARG A 5 -4.01 8.91 27.76
N PRO A 6 -5.27 9.18 27.38
CA PRO A 6 -5.64 9.20 25.97
C PRO A 6 -5.00 10.41 25.26
N LEU A 7 -4.47 10.17 24.07
CA LEU A 7 -3.96 11.21 23.18
C LEU A 7 -5.13 12.03 22.60
N PRO A 8 -5.01 13.34 22.49
CA PRO A 8 -6.06 14.18 21.92
C PRO A 8 -6.02 14.06 20.39
N TYR A 9 -7.02 13.41 19.82
CA TYR A 9 -7.29 13.51 18.39
C TYR A 9 -7.96 14.85 18.13
N HIS A 10 -7.25 15.78 17.51
CA HIS A 10 -7.84 16.98 16.93
C HIS A 10 -8.55 16.59 15.63
N VAL A 11 -9.87 16.53 15.67
CA VAL A 11 -10.69 16.50 14.46
C VAL A 11 -10.67 17.91 13.88
N VAL A 12 -9.99 18.09 12.75
CA VAL A 12 -10.04 19.34 11.99
C VAL A 12 -11.35 19.33 11.20
N PRO A 13 -12.24 20.34 11.36
CA PRO A 13 -13.45 20.40 10.57
C PRO A 13 -13.10 20.68 9.10
N CYS A 14 -13.66 19.90 8.18
CA CYS A 14 -13.62 20.18 6.75
C CYS A 14 -14.33 21.50 6.47
N ASN A 15 -13.59 22.51 6.02
CA ASN A 15 -14.17 23.72 5.44
C ASN A 15 -14.67 23.37 4.03
N GLU A 16 -15.97 23.57 3.82
CA GLU A 16 -16.58 23.60 2.50
C GLU A 16 -15.99 24.80 1.73
N HIS A 17 -15.10 24.54 0.79
CA HIS A 17 -14.72 25.52 -0.22
C HIS A 17 -15.40 25.14 -1.54
N GLU A 18 -16.50 25.85 -1.83
CA GLU A 18 -16.99 26.02 -3.19
C GLU A 18 -15.94 26.75 -4.03
N GLY A 19 -15.51 26.16 -5.15
CA GLY A 19 -14.76 26.95 -6.11
C GLY A 19 -13.99 26.22 -7.18
N LYS A 20 -14.54 26.17 -8.38
CA LYS A 20 -13.88 26.12 -9.70
C LYS A 20 -12.88 25.00 -10.00
N GLY A 21 -13.34 24.01 -10.76
CA GLY A 21 -12.63 23.46 -11.93
C GLY A 21 -11.17 23.08 -11.77
N MET A 22 -10.81 22.32 -10.71
CA MET A 22 -9.65 21.44 -10.75
C MET A 22 -10.17 20.07 -11.14
N ALA A 23 -9.46 19.41 -12.06
CA ALA A 23 -9.71 18.01 -12.36
C ALA A 23 -9.77 17.26 -11.03
N ASP A 24 -10.87 16.53 -10.83
CA ASP A 24 -11.12 15.83 -9.57
C ASP A 24 -9.98 14.82 -9.40
N TRP A 25 -9.08 15.02 -8.45
CA TRP A 25 -7.90 14.17 -8.24
C TRP A 25 -8.29 12.70 -8.01
N ASN A 26 -9.56 12.47 -7.64
CA ASN A 26 -10.08 11.13 -7.37
C ASN A 26 -10.55 10.39 -8.64
N GLU A 27 -10.49 11.02 -9.83
CA GLU A 27 -10.89 10.42 -11.12
C GLU A 27 -12.24 9.70 -11.08
N GLY A 28 -13.16 10.13 -10.19
CA GLY A 28 -14.48 9.54 -10.00
C GLY A 28 -14.52 8.40 -8.98
N TYR A 29 -13.42 8.09 -8.30
CA TYR A 29 -13.42 7.13 -7.20
C TYR A 29 -14.05 7.75 -5.94
N VAL A 30 -14.69 6.90 -5.13
CA VAL A 30 -15.25 7.29 -3.84
C VAL A 30 -14.11 7.39 -2.82
N THR A 31 -13.80 8.60 -2.37
CA THR A 31 -12.67 8.88 -1.47
C THR A 31 -13.09 9.32 -0.08
N ASP A 32 -14.37 9.56 0.13
CA ASP A 32 -14.98 9.97 1.40
C ASP A 32 -15.28 8.78 2.36
N VAL A 33 -15.14 7.55 1.85
CA VAL A 33 -15.24 6.33 2.66
C VAL A 33 -13.84 5.81 2.97
N ALA A 34 -13.50 5.73 4.26
CA ALA A 34 -12.22 5.18 4.68
C ALA A 34 -12.07 3.71 4.25
N TYR A 35 -10.98 3.39 3.56
CA TYR A 35 -10.67 2.02 3.20
C TYR A 35 -10.34 1.18 4.44
N THR A 36 -10.66 -0.11 4.40
CA THR A 36 -10.46 -1.00 5.54
C THR A 36 -8.98 -1.25 5.84
N PHE A 37 -8.67 -1.32 7.14
CA PHE A 37 -7.36 -1.81 7.60
C PHE A 37 -7.39 -3.33 7.61
N GLY A 38 -6.84 -3.96 6.58
CA GLY A 38 -6.90 -5.40 6.42
C GLY A 38 -5.62 -6.02 5.89
N TYR A 39 -5.35 -7.26 6.32
CA TYR A 39 -4.35 -8.11 5.69
C TYR A 39 -5.04 -9.04 4.70
N TYR A 40 -4.66 -8.94 3.44
CA TYR A 40 -5.19 -9.74 2.34
C TYR A 40 -4.26 -10.91 2.06
N SER A 41 -4.55 -12.05 2.64
CA SER A 41 -3.71 -13.26 2.53
C SER A 41 -3.58 -13.79 1.10
N GLU A 42 -4.53 -13.45 0.22
CA GLU A 42 -4.50 -13.79 -1.21
C GLU A 42 -3.36 -13.11 -1.95
N LEU A 43 -2.93 -11.95 -1.49
CA LEU A 43 -1.78 -11.21 -2.03
C LEU A 43 -0.44 -11.71 -1.48
N ASN A 44 -0.44 -12.77 -0.66
CA ASN A 44 0.81 -13.31 -0.14
C ASN A 44 1.48 -14.20 -1.18
N PRO A 45 2.69 -13.87 -1.66
CA PRO A 45 3.40 -14.64 -2.67
C PRO A 45 3.70 -16.08 -2.24
N LEU A 46 3.75 -16.37 -0.93
CA LEU A 46 3.91 -17.74 -0.43
C LEU A 46 2.68 -18.62 -0.73
N ARG A 47 1.48 -18.06 -0.83
CA ARG A 47 0.30 -18.80 -1.27
C ARG A 47 0.40 -19.18 -2.74
N SER A 48 0.83 -18.24 -3.59
CA SER A 48 1.10 -18.49 -5.00
C SER A 48 2.18 -19.57 -5.16
N LYS A 49 3.26 -19.47 -4.39
CA LYS A 49 4.33 -20.49 -4.36
C LYS A 49 3.79 -21.86 -3.96
N LEU A 50 2.98 -21.93 -2.91
CA LEU A 50 2.38 -23.19 -2.47
C LEU A 50 1.47 -23.79 -3.55
N ALA A 51 0.67 -22.97 -4.25
CA ALA A 51 -0.19 -23.42 -5.33
C ALA A 51 0.61 -23.99 -6.51
N LEU A 52 1.69 -23.32 -6.91
CA LEU A 52 2.59 -23.79 -7.96
C LEU A 52 3.27 -25.11 -7.59
N LEU A 53 3.81 -25.20 -6.38
CA LEU A 53 4.45 -26.43 -5.87
C LEU A 53 3.46 -27.59 -5.80
N ASN A 54 2.23 -27.36 -5.37
CA ASN A 54 1.19 -28.40 -5.34
C ASN A 54 0.87 -28.94 -6.74
N ARG A 55 1.05 -28.14 -7.77
CA ARG A 55 0.89 -28.53 -9.19
C ARG A 55 2.20 -29.03 -9.81
N ARG A 56 3.28 -29.16 -9.03
CA ARG A 56 4.63 -29.53 -9.49
C ARG A 56 5.18 -28.59 -10.57
N LEU A 57 4.78 -27.32 -10.49
CA LEU A 57 5.31 -26.27 -11.35
C LEU A 57 6.50 -25.59 -10.67
N HIS A 58 7.43 -25.14 -11.51
CA HIS A 58 8.54 -24.33 -11.03
C HIS A 58 7.99 -23.00 -10.45
N CYS A 59 8.48 -22.63 -9.28
CA CYS A 59 8.21 -21.34 -8.69
C CYS A 59 9.45 -20.48 -8.89
N PRO A 60 9.33 -19.31 -9.55
CA PRO A 60 10.44 -18.38 -9.66
C PRO A 60 10.93 -17.91 -8.27
N ASP A 61 12.19 -17.55 -8.18
CA ASP A 61 12.70 -16.85 -7.01
C ASP A 61 12.02 -15.48 -6.92
N PHE A 62 11.75 -15.06 -5.70
CA PHE A 62 11.03 -13.84 -5.41
C PHE A 62 11.92 -12.93 -4.57
N GLN A 63 12.30 -11.77 -5.12
CA GLN A 63 13.13 -10.76 -4.45
C GLN A 63 12.48 -9.37 -4.47
N THR A 64 11.67 -9.08 -5.50
CA THR A 64 11.00 -7.79 -5.65
C THR A 64 9.50 -7.99 -5.85
N GLY A 65 8.71 -7.38 -4.98
CA GLY A 65 7.25 -7.39 -5.03
C GLY A 65 6.65 -6.03 -5.28
N CYS A 66 5.53 -6.03 -5.98
CA CYS A 66 4.69 -4.86 -6.17
C CYS A 66 3.28 -5.13 -5.66
N GLU A 67 2.67 -4.15 -4.99
CA GLU A 67 1.25 -4.18 -4.63
C GLU A 67 0.55 -2.96 -5.22
N LEU A 68 -0.42 -3.20 -6.11
CA LEU A 68 -1.18 -2.17 -6.80
C LEU A 68 -2.51 -1.92 -6.07
N GLY A 69 -2.78 -0.66 -5.73
CA GLY A 69 -3.98 -0.30 -4.98
C GLY A 69 -3.94 -0.82 -3.54
N PHE A 70 -2.85 -0.61 -2.84
CA PHE A 70 -2.60 -1.20 -1.51
C PHE A 70 -3.54 -0.68 -0.40
N GLY A 71 -4.40 0.32 -0.68
CA GLY A 71 -5.29 0.92 0.31
C GLY A 71 -4.50 1.50 1.49
N GLN A 72 -4.81 1.07 2.72
CA GLN A 72 -4.07 1.49 3.92
C GLN A 72 -2.67 0.87 4.04
N GLY A 73 -2.24 0.04 3.09
CA GLY A 73 -0.90 -0.51 3.02
C GLY A 73 -0.55 -1.53 4.11
N VAL A 74 -1.54 -2.10 4.79
CA VAL A 74 -1.29 -3.09 5.86
C VAL A 74 -0.68 -4.36 5.27
N SER A 75 -1.22 -4.88 4.16
CA SER A 75 -0.71 -6.09 3.51
C SER A 75 0.72 -5.93 3.03
N VAL A 76 1.02 -4.88 2.27
CA VAL A 76 2.37 -4.63 1.74
C VAL A 76 3.40 -4.48 2.85
N ASN A 77 3.06 -3.81 3.95
CA ASN A 77 3.96 -3.66 5.10
C ASN A 77 4.17 -5.00 5.83
N ILE A 78 3.14 -5.83 5.97
CA ILE A 78 3.30 -7.18 6.53
C ILE A 78 4.19 -8.04 5.62
N HIS A 79 3.99 -7.98 4.30
CA HIS A 79 4.83 -8.70 3.36
C HIS A 79 6.30 -8.25 3.42
N ALA A 80 6.54 -6.94 3.52
CA ALA A 80 7.89 -6.37 3.69
C ALA A 80 8.55 -6.80 5.01
N ALA A 81 7.76 -6.94 6.08
CA ALA A 81 8.27 -7.40 7.38
C ALA A 81 8.54 -8.90 7.42
N ALA A 82 7.83 -9.70 6.60
CA ALA A 82 7.85 -11.16 6.68
C ALA A 82 9.05 -11.82 5.98
N GLY A 83 9.84 -11.07 5.20
CA GLY A 83 10.94 -11.66 4.44
C GLY A 83 11.93 -10.63 3.89
N PRO A 84 12.94 -11.09 3.17
CA PRO A 84 14.01 -10.23 2.64
C PRO A 84 13.65 -9.50 1.35
N ALA A 85 12.46 -9.77 0.78
CA ALA A 85 12.05 -9.16 -0.48
C ALA A 85 11.82 -7.65 -0.33
N THR A 86 12.24 -6.89 -1.33
CA THR A 86 11.94 -5.46 -1.43
C THR A 86 10.52 -5.28 -1.95
N TRP A 87 9.78 -4.39 -1.31
CA TRP A 87 8.41 -4.08 -1.72
C TRP A 87 8.26 -2.65 -2.21
N VAL A 88 7.52 -2.52 -3.30
CA VAL A 88 7.13 -1.25 -3.89
C VAL A 88 5.62 -1.30 -4.13
N GLY A 89 4.94 -0.18 -4.08
CA GLY A 89 3.51 -0.17 -4.37
C GLY A 89 2.97 1.22 -4.61
N THR A 90 1.75 1.28 -5.10
CA THR A 90 1.03 2.54 -5.29
C THR A 90 -0.42 2.43 -4.85
N ASP A 91 -0.95 3.51 -4.31
CA ASP A 91 -2.37 3.76 -4.13
C ASP A 91 -2.64 5.22 -4.48
N PHE A 92 -3.61 5.50 -5.35
CA PHE A 92 -3.85 6.87 -5.83
C PHE A 92 -4.33 7.83 -4.73
N ASN A 93 -4.76 7.32 -3.55
CA ASN A 93 -5.19 8.14 -2.44
C ASN A 93 -3.99 8.60 -1.60
N PRO A 94 -3.67 9.91 -1.59
CA PRO A 94 -2.49 10.42 -0.87
C PRO A 94 -2.51 10.15 0.63
N ALA A 95 -3.70 10.12 1.25
CA ALA A 95 -3.82 9.84 2.68
C ALA A 95 -3.49 8.37 3.00
N HIS A 96 -3.89 7.44 2.13
CA HIS A 96 -3.53 6.04 2.25
C HIS A 96 -2.02 5.83 2.07
N ALA A 97 -1.45 6.42 1.02
CA ALA A 97 -0.03 6.31 0.74
C ALA A 97 0.82 6.90 1.86
N ALA A 98 0.44 8.06 2.40
CA ALA A 98 1.13 8.68 3.53
C ALA A 98 1.10 7.77 4.76
N PHE A 99 -0.07 7.23 5.14
CA PHE A 99 -0.19 6.31 6.27
C PHE A 99 0.63 5.04 6.07
N ALA A 100 0.55 4.43 4.87
CA ALA A 100 1.30 3.22 4.55
C ALA A 100 2.82 3.45 4.62
N GLN A 101 3.30 4.61 4.14
CA GLN A 101 4.71 4.97 4.21
C GLN A 101 5.17 5.27 5.65
N GLU A 102 4.35 5.95 6.45
CA GLU A 102 4.64 6.15 7.89
C GLU A 102 4.77 4.81 8.62
N LEU A 103 3.89 3.86 8.33
CA LEU A 103 3.96 2.51 8.89
C LEU A 103 5.25 1.79 8.50
N SER A 104 5.64 1.88 7.21
CA SER A 104 6.90 1.32 6.70
C SER A 104 8.11 1.90 7.41
N VAL A 105 8.15 3.21 7.58
CA VAL A 105 9.23 3.93 8.26
C VAL A 105 9.28 3.55 9.74
N ALA A 106 8.15 3.56 10.43
CA ALA A 106 8.06 3.21 11.86
C ALA A 106 8.53 1.79 12.15
N ALA A 107 8.30 0.86 11.23
CA ALA A 107 8.72 -0.53 11.32
C ALA A 107 10.10 -0.81 10.68
N ASN A 108 10.77 0.20 10.12
CA ASN A 108 12.07 0.11 9.43
C ASN A 108 12.10 -0.96 8.31
N LEU A 109 11.06 -0.97 7.47
CA LEU A 109 10.88 -2.01 6.44
C LEU A 109 11.51 -1.66 5.09
N GLY A 110 11.71 -0.39 4.79
CA GLY A 110 12.28 0.07 3.52
C GLY A 110 11.36 -0.08 2.31
N ALA A 111 10.06 -0.32 2.50
CA ALA A 111 9.11 -0.34 1.40
C ALA A 111 8.96 1.06 0.79
N ARG A 112 8.85 1.12 -0.55
CA ARG A 112 8.64 2.35 -1.32
C ARG A 112 7.19 2.42 -1.76
N LEU A 113 6.42 3.30 -1.12
CA LEU A 113 4.97 3.39 -1.31
C LEU A 113 4.62 4.79 -1.82
N PHE A 114 3.91 4.84 -2.95
CA PHE A 114 3.63 6.05 -3.69
C PHE A 114 2.14 6.37 -3.72
N ASP A 115 1.82 7.64 -3.96
CA ASP A 115 0.46 8.15 -4.18
C ASP A 115 0.14 8.37 -5.67
N ASP A 116 0.80 7.61 -6.53
CA ASP A 116 0.61 7.68 -7.97
C ASP A 116 -0.64 6.91 -8.43
N SER A 117 -1.32 7.40 -9.45
CA SER A 117 -2.23 6.57 -10.25
C SER A 117 -1.47 5.43 -10.91
N PHE A 118 -2.17 4.39 -11.38
CA PHE A 118 -1.49 3.28 -12.07
C PHE A 118 -0.73 3.74 -13.32
N GLU A 119 -1.24 4.75 -14.03
CA GLU A 119 -0.58 5.31 -15.21
C GLU A 119 0.69 6.07 -14.83
N GLN A 120 0.62 6.91 -13.78
CA GLN A 120 1.78 7.63 -13.26
C GLN A 120 2.84 6.66 -12.72
N PHE A 121 2.41 5.66 -11.97
CA PHE A 121 3.30 4.63 -11.44
C PHE A 121 3.99 3.86 -12.56
N ALA A 122 3.26 3.42 -13.58
CA ALA A 122 3.83 2.71 -14.73
C ALA A 122 4.78 3.57 -15.58
N ALA A 123 4.65 4.90 -15.52
CA ALA A 123 5.52 5.83 -16.23
C ALA A 123 6.81 6.18 -15.48
N ARG A 124 7.00 5.68 -14.25
CA ARG A 124 8.20 5.93 -13.46
C ARG A 124 9.40 5.19 -14.07
N ASP A 125 10.53 5.83 -14.11
CA ASP A 125 11.80 5.28 -14.59
C ASP A 125 12.71 4.74 -13.47
N ASP A 126 12.28 4.92 -12.20
CA ASP A 126 13.00 4.49 -11.00
C ASP A 126 12.45 3.20 -10.37
N LEU A 127 11.54 2.50 -11.05
CA LEU A 127 11.01 1.21 -10.61
C LEU A 127 11.96 0.06 -10.97
N PRO A 128 12.10 -0.95 -10.10
CA PRO A 128 12.80 -2.18 -10.46
C PRO A 128 11.91 -3.07 -11.35
N ASP A 129 12.52 -4.08 -11.94
CA ASP A 129 11.75 -5.22 -12.46
C ASP A 129 11.12 -6.00 -11.30
N PHE A 130 9.85 -6.36 -11.44
CA PHE A 130 9.10 -7.07 -10.41
C PHE A 130 9.00 -8.57 -10.69
N ASP A 131 9.32 -9.38 -9.69
CA ASP A 131 9.12 -10.84 -9.72
C ASP A 131 7.68 -11.22 -9.37
N TYR A 132 6.98 -10.33 -8.67
CA TYR A 132 5.60 -10.52 -8.23
C TYR A 132 4.84 -9.21 -8.27
N ILE A 133 3.62 -9.24 -8.81
CA ILE A 133 2.67 -8.12 -8.78
C ILE A 133 1.34 -8.65 -8.23
N GLY A 134 0.83 -8.00 -7.19
CA GLY A 134 -0.42 -8.32 -6.53
C GLY A 134 -1.40 -7.15 -6.47
#